data_bdf70e394ae44f11b50396c0fa496220
#
_entry.id   bdf70e394ae44f11b50396c0fa496220
#
_cell.length_a   1.000
_cell.length_b   1.000
_cell.length_c   1.000
_cell.angle_alpha   90.00
_cell.angle_beta   90.00
_cell.angle_gamma   90.00
#
_symmetry.space_group_name_H-M   'P 1'
#
loop_
_entity.id
_entity.type
_entity.pdbx_description
1 polymer ?
#
loop_
_entity_poly.entity_id
_entity_poly.type
_entity_poly.pdbx_seq_one_letter_code
_entity_poly.pdbx_strand_id
1 'polypeptide(L)'
;MSDFWPHGRVAKLYGVFREPDGYTERAIFVIDKRGYIRYIDIHDIDHQPDNDVVLEVLRRIDPEAALRSPAPPPINPDEIRLPHGGVVMYCTRWCPGCRRARAWFQANNVEYTEVDIDVTPGAADQVKKWANGTRTTPSFDIEGTILVGFDEKKVEAAVKEKITK
;
A
#
# COMPACT_ATOMS: atom_id res chain seq x y z
N MET A 1 -9.12 -16.76 -9.18
CA MET A 1 -9.86 -17.08 -10.43
C MET A 1 -9.56 -15.98 -11.40
N SER A 2 -9.22 -16.29 -12.66
CA SER A 2 -8.95 -15.28 -13.68
C SER A 2 -10.24 -15.03 -14.47
N ASP A 3 -10.59 -13.76 -14.68
CA ASP A 3 -11.76 -13.32 -15.49
C ASP A 3 -11.31 -12.85 -16.88
N PHE A 4 -10.22 -13.47 -17.37
CA PHE A 4 -9.59 -13.07 -18.62
C PHE A 4 -10.46 -13.41 -19.86
N TRP A 5 -11.20 -14.51 -19.82
CA TRP A 5 -12.09 -14.92 -20.92
C TRP A 5 -13.38 -15.57 -20.40
N PRO A 6 -14.54 -15.12 -20.89
CA PRO A 6 -14.80 -13.91 -21.67
C PRO A 6 -14.56 -12.66 -20.82
N HIS A 7 -13.90 -11.66 -21.42
CA HIS A 7 -13.37 -10.49 -20.73
C HIS A 7 -14.34 -9.84 -19.73
N GLY A 8 -13.99 -9.89 -18.45
CA GLY A 8 -14.67 -9.18 -17.39
C GLY A 8 -16.10 -9.65 -17.09
N ARG A 9 -16.50 -10.87 -17.48
CA ARG A 9 -17.86 -11.36 -17.23
C ARG A 9 -18.22 -11.34 -15.73
N VAL A 10 -17.33 -11.82 -14.88
CA VAL A 10 -17.55 -11.83 -13.43
C VAL A 10 -17.52 -10.41 -12.89
N ALA A 11 -16.58 -9.59 -13.33
CA ALA A 11 -16.51 -8.19 -12.94
C ALA A 11 -17.77 -7.40 -13.30
N LYS A 12 -18.39 -7.68 -14.46
CA LYS A 12 -19.68 -7.12 -14.86
C LYS A 12 -20.81 -7.53 -13.92
N LEU A 13 -20.84 -8.80 -13.52
CA LEU A 13 -21.84 -9.29 -12.55
C LEU A 13 -21.73 -8.60 -11.19
N TYR A 14 -20.50 -8.23 -10.78
CA TYR A 14 -20.26 -7.48 -9.55
C TYR A 14 -20.35 -5.95 -9.75
N GLY A 15 -20.62 -5.47 -10.97
CA GLY A 15 -20.78 -4.04 -11.27
C GLY A 15 -19.49 -3.23 -11.20
N VAL A 16 -18.33 -3.87 -11.31
CA VAL A 16 -17.02 -3.24 -11.17
C VAL A 16 -16.17 -3.26 -12.43
N PHE A 17 -16.76 -3.60 -13.58
CA PHE A 17 -16.05 -3.58 -14.85
C PHE A 17 -16.16 -2.21 -15.53
N ARG A 18 -15.03 -1.65 -15.91
CA ARG A 18 -14.92 -0.37 -16.63
C ARG A 18 -14.90 -0.66 -18.13
N GLU A 19 -16.06 -0.56 -18.76
CA GLU A 19 -16.21 -0.85 -20.20
C GLU A 19 -15.26 -0.04 -21.09
N PRO A 20 -15.05 1.29 -20.87
CA PRO A 20 -14.16 2.07 -21.73
C PRO A 20 -12.69 1.66 -21.61
N ASP A 21 -12.29 1.15 -20.47
CA ASP A 21 -10.89 0.89 -20.13
C ASP A 21 -10.52 -0.59 -20.30
N GLY A 22 -11.52 -1.49 -20.34
CA GLY A 22 -11.34 -2.93 -20.52
C GLY A 22 -10.77 -3.66 -19.28
N TYR A 23 -10.81 -3.03 -18.09
CA TYR A 23 -10.38 -3.61 -16.81
C TYR A 23 -11.38 -3.30 -15.69
N THR A 24 -11.10 -3.81 -14.48
CA THR A 24 -11.97 -3.64 -13.32
C THR A 24 -11.55 -2.46 -12.46
N GLU A 25 -12.51 -1.88 -11.71
CA GLU A 25 -12.20 -1.10 -10.52
C GLU A 25 -11.39 -1.94 -9.53
N ARG A 26 -10.66 -1.28 -8.64
CA ARG A 26 -10.02 -1.94 -7.51
C ARG A 26 -11.08 -2.19 -6.44
N ALA A 27 -11.58 -3.42 -6.37
CA ALA A 27 -12.69 -3.77 -5.49
C ALA A 27 -12.40 -4.99 -4.63
N ILE A 28 -12.91 -4.97 -3.39
CA ILE A 28 -12.88 -6.07 -2.45
C ILE A 28 -14.33 -6.44 -2.11
N PHE A 29 -14.66 -7.71 -2.25
CA PHE A 29 -15.94 -8.28 -1.82
C PHE A 29 -15.66 -9.34 -0.77
N VAL A 30 -16.21 -9.18 0.42
CA VAL A 30 -16.17 -10.21 1.45
C VAL A 30 -17.48 -11.00 1.38
N ILE A 31 -17.36 -12.30 1.12
CA ILE A 31 -18.49 -13.21 0.95
C ILE A 31 -18.44 -14.25 2.06
N ASP A 32 -19.54 -14.43 2.78
CA ASP A 32 -19.62 -15.41 3.86
C ASP A 32 -19.72 -16.86 3.34
N LYS A 33 -19.63 -17.82 4.26
CA LYS A 33 -19.71 -19.28 3.94
C LYS A 33 -21.07 -19.70 3.34
N ARG A 34 -22.10 -18.84 3.41
CA ARG A 34 -23.41 -19.05 2.80
C ARG A 34 -23.56 -18.43 1.43
N GLY A 35 -22.52 -17.74 0.93
CA GLY A 35 -22.51 -17.08 -0.37
C GLY A 35 -23.08 -15.65 -0.36
N TYR A 36 -23.33 -15.04 0.81
CA TYR A 36 -23.82 -13.67 0.88
C TYR A 36 -22.67 -12.69 0.95
N ILE A 37 -22.78 -11.61 0.17
CA ILE A 37 -21.86 -10.47 0.26
C ILE A 37 -22.13 -9.73 1.57
N ARG A 38 -21.08 -9.60 2.39
CA ARG A 38 -21.10 -8.95 3.70
C ARG A 38 -20.42 -7.60 3.74
N TYR A 39 -19.54 -7.37 2.77
CA TYR A 39 -18.82 -6.12 2.66
C TYR A 39 -18.43 -5.89 1.21
N ILE A 40 -18.47 -4.64 0.80
CA ILE A 40 -18.06 -4.17 -0.52
C ILE A 40 -17.21 -2.93 -0.30
N ASP A 41 -16.04 -2.92 -0.90
CA ASP A 41 -15.11 -1.81 -0.88
C ASP A 41 -14.61 -1.58 -2.31
N ILE A 42 -14.89 -0.41 -2.87
CA ILE A 42 -14.54 -0.05 -4.24
C ILE A 42 -13.72 1.22 -4.21
N HIS A 43 -12.54 1.17 -4.79
CA HIS A 43 -11.61 2.28 -4.88
C HIS A 43 -11.25 2.59 -6.34
N ASP A 44 -10.84 3.83 -6.59
CA ASP A 44 -10.13 4.17 -7.81
C ASP A 44 -8.87 3.32 -7.95
N ILE A 45 -8.44 3.11 -9.19
CA ILE A 45 -7.29 2.24 -9.51
C ILE A 45 -6.01 2.68 -8.79
N ASP A 46 -5.88 3.97 -8.51
CA ASP A 46 -4.71 4.55 -7.84
C ASP A 46 -4.77 4.52 -6.31
N HIS A 47 -5.93 4.15 -5.73
CA HIS A 47 -6.10 4.06 -4.28
C HIS A 47 -6.01 2.61 -3.79
N GLN A 48 -5.08 2.35 -2.88
CA GLN A 48 -4.96 1.03 -2.26
C GLN A 48 -5.98 0.88 -1.11
N PRO A 49 -6.77 -0.22 -1.08
CA PRO A 49 -7.64 -0.53 0.05
C PRO A 49 -6.87 -0.63 1.37
N ASP A 50 -7.52 -0.24 2.47
CA ASP A 50 -6.97 -0.42 3.80
C ASP A 50 -7.22 -1.85 4.28
N ASN A 51 -6.17 -2.66 4.37
CA ASN A 51 -6.24 -4.04 4.81
C ASN A 51 -6.75 -4.18 6.25
N ASP A 52 -6.50 -3.19 7.11
CA ASP A 52 -6.94 -3.23 8.51
C ASP A 52 -8.47 -3.16 8.61
N VAL A 53 -9.11 -2.37 7.74
CA VAL A 53 -10.58 -2.31 7.62
C VAL A 53 -11.14 -3.65 7.17
N VAL A 54 -10.53 -4.28 6.16
CA VAL A 54 -10.96 -5.60 5.66
C VAL A 54 -10.82 -6.68 6.74
N LEU A 55 -9.71 -6.67 7.48
CA LEU A 55 -9.48 -7.61 8.59
C LEU A 55 -10.48 -7.43 9.71
N GLU A 56 -10.84 -6.19 10.04
CA GLU A 56 -11.87 -5.91 11.05
C GLU A 56 -13.25 -6.43 10.61
N VAL A 57 -13.61 -6.27 9.34
CA VAL A 57 -14.83 -6.84 8.76
C VAL A 57 -14.84 -8.36 8.87
N LEU A 58 -13.72 -9.02 8.53
CA LEU A 58 -13.58 -10.47 8.62
C LEU A 58 -13.74 -10.98 10.06
N ARG A 59 -13.16 -10.28 11.06
CA ARG A 59 -13.33 -10.61 12.48
C ARG A 59 -14.78 -10.54 12.92
N ARG A 60 -15.55 -9.58 12.42
CA ARG A 60 -16.98 -9.49 12.71
C ARG A 60 -17.82 -10.58 12.04
N ILE A 61 -17.45 -11.00 10.85
CA ILE A 61 -18.19 -12.01 10.09
C ILE A 61 -17.94 -13.43 10.62
N ASP A 62 -16.70 -13.74 11.02
CA ASP A 62 -16.30 -15.04 11.58
C ASP A 62 -15.52 -14.85 12.89
N PRO A 63 -16.22 -14.59 14.00
CA PRO A 63 -15.58 -14.40 15.32
C PRO A 63 -14.78 -15.61 15.79
N GLU A 64 -15.18 -16.83 15.41
CA GLU A 64 -14.45 -18.05 15.76
C GLU A 64 -13.10 -18.14 15.06
N ALA A 65 -13.04 -17.76 13.78
CA ALA A 65 -11.78 -17.64 13.06
C ALA A 65 -10.90 -16.54 13.65
N ALA A 66 -11.50 -15.42 14.07
CA ALA A 66 -10.78 -14.33 14.72
C ALA A 66 -10.10 -14.75 16.03
N LEU A 67 -10.71 -15.62 16.83
CA LEU A 67 -10.11 -16.18 18.05
C LEU A 67 -8.89 -17.06 17.74
N ARG A 68 -8.87 -17.73 16.59
CA ARG A 68 -7.72 -18.56 16.15
C ARG A 68 -6.56 -17.73 15.60
N SER A 69 -6.85 -16.53 15.15
CA SER A 69 -5.86 -15.57 14.62
C SER A 69 -6.08 -14.20 15.30
N PRO A 70 -5.71 -14.05 16.57
CA PRO A 70 -5.88 -12.80 17.29
C PRO A 70 -5.13 -11.67 16.58
N ALA A 71 -5.68 -10.47 16.67
CA ALA A 71 -4.96 -9.28 16.19
C ALA A 71 -3.61 -9.19 16.91
N PRO A 72 -2.56 -8.73 16.22
CA PRO A 72 -1.30 -8.44 16.90
C PRO A 72 -1.56 -7.43 18.04
N PRO A 73 -0.78 -7.49 19.12
CA PRO A 73 -0.93 -6.53 20.21
C PRO A 73 -0.77 -5.11 19.66
N PRO A 74 -1.47 -4.13 20.25
CA PRO A 74 -1.29 -2.74 19.86
C PRO A 74 0.18 -2.34 20.04
N ILE A 75 0.74 -1.72 19.03
CA ILE A 75 2.12 -1.25 19.05
C ILE A 75 2.14 0.01 19.93
N ASN A 76 3.02 0.01 20.93
CA ASN A 76 3.26 1.20 21.72
C ASN A 76 3.92 2.28 20.84
N PRO A 77 3.29 3.45 20.63
CA PRO A 77 3.84 4.50 19.79
C PRO A 77 5.25 4.96 20.23
N ASP A 78 5.54 4.89 21.53
CA ASP A 78 6.84 5.31 22.09
C ASP A 78 7.99 4.33 21.76
N GLU A 79 7.65 3.12 21.35
CA GLU A 79 8.62 2.09 20.94
C GLU A 79 8.92 2.10 19.45
N ILE A 80 8.15 2.87 18.66
CA ILE A 80 8.36 2.97 17.23
C ILE A 80 9.67 3.72 16.95
N ARG A 81 10.58 3.03 16.29
CA ARG A 81 11.86 3.58 15.82
C ARG A 81 11.93 3.45 14.31
N LEU A 82 11.47 4.49 13.60
CA LEU A 82 11.65 4.58 12.16
C LEU A 82 13.01 5.22 11.85
N PRO A 83 13.70 4.78 10.80
CA PRO A 83 14.95 5.41 10.39
C PRO A 83 14.74 6.86 9.99
N HIS A 84 15.73 7.69 10.28
CA HIS A 84 15.77 9.11 9.97
C HIS A 84 17.13 9.47 9.35
N GLY A 85 17.13 10.47 8.50
CA GLY A 85 18.33 10.98 7.83
C GLY A 85 18.70 10.17 6.57
N GLY A 86 19.41 10.81 5.67
CA GLY A 86 19.71 10.26 4.38
C GLY A 86 18.47 10.09 3.49
N VAL A 87 18.47 9.06 2.70
CA VAL A 87 17.32 8.67 1.86
C VAL A 87 16.64 7.47 2.50
N VAL A 88 15.40 7.62 2.94
CA VAL A 88 14.58 6.53 3.47
C VAL A 88 13.42 6.29 2.52
N MET A 89 13.29 5.07 2.01
CA MET A 89 12.21 4.65 1.13
C MET A 89 11.25 3.70 1.86
N TYR A 90 10.00 4.10 1.97
CA TYR A 90 8.91 3.29 2.50
C TYR A 90 8.23 2.54 1.34
N CYS A 91 8.22 1.22 1.43
CA CYS A 91 7.79 0.38 0.33
C CYS A 91 7.02 -0.85 0.81
N THR A 92 6.50 -1.61 -0.16
CA THR A 92 6.03 -2.99 0.03
C THR A 92 6.78 -3.92 -0.91
N ARG A 93 6.80 -5.20 -0.58
CA ARG A 93 7.53 -6.21 -1.34
C ARG A 93 7.12 -6.28 -2.81
N TRP A 94 5.83 -6.05 -3.11
CA TRP A 94 5.23 -6.26 -4.43
C TRP A 94 4.98 -4.96 -5.21
N CYS A 95 5.38 -3.82 -4.71
CA CYS A 95 5.13 -2.51 -5.31
C CYS A 95 5.94 -2.29 -6.60
N PRO A 96 5.30 -2.11 -7.76
CA PRO A 96 6.00 -1.84 -9.02
C PRO A 96 6.74 -0.50 -9.01
N GLY A 97 6.18 0.54 -8.36
CA GLY A 97 6.82 1.84 -8.18
C GLY A 97 8.10 1.74 -7.35
N CYS A 98 8.07 0.92 -6.29
CA CYS A 98 9.25 0.66 -5.46
C CYS A 98 10.36 -0.03 -6.26
N ARG A 99 10.01 -0.96 -7.15
CA ARG A 99 11.00 -1.60 -8.03
C ARG A 99 11.68 -0.60 -8.96
N ARG A 100 10.93 0.36 -9.53
CA ARG A 100 11.51 1.42 -10.35
C ARG A 100 12.41 2.34 -9.53
N ALA A 101 12.00 2.70 -8.32
CA ALA A 101 12.80 3.52 -7.41
C ALA A 101 14.13 2.84 -7.04
N ARG A 102 14.11 1.55 -6.69
CA ARG A 102 15.34 0.76 -6.43
C ARG A 102 16.31 0.78 -7.61
N ALA A 103 15.78 0.54 -8.83
CA ALA A 103 16.59 0.56 -10.04
C ALA A 103 17.22 1.95 -10.27
N TRP A 104 16.47 3.01 -10.01
CA TRP A 104 16.96 4.38 -10.14
C TRP A 104 18.05 4.69 -9.11
N PHE A 105 17.86 4.35 -7.83
CA PHE A 105 18.87 4.55 -6.79
C PHE A 105 20.16 3.81 -7.10
N GLN A 106 20.05 2.55 -7.56
CA GLN A 106 21.19 1.75 -7.96
C GLN A 106 21.95 2.36 -9.16
N ALA A 107 21.22 2.81 -10.18
CA ALA A 107 21.82 3.41 -11.37
C ALA A 107 22.54 4.75 -11.08
N ASN A 108 22.08 5.48 -10.06
CA ASN A 108 22.64 6.77 -9.68
C ASN A 108 23.58 6.70 -8.45
N ASN A 109 23.93 5.49 -7.98
CA ASN A 109 24.78 5.25 -6.81
C ASN A 109 24.30 6.00 -5.55
N VAL A 110 22.99 6.09 -5.34
CA VAL A 110 22.39 6.70 -4.17
C VAL A 110 22.18 5.64 -3.11
N GLU A 111 22.81 5.81 -1.95
CA GLU A 111 22.55 4.99 -0.77
C GLU A 111 21.21 5.33 -0.18
N TYR A 112 20.45 4.33 0.23
CA TYR A 112 19.14 4.50 0.85
C TYR A 112 18.84 3.39 1.86
N THR A 113 17.97 3.71 2.78
CA THR A 113 17.39 2.75 3.75
C THR A 113 16.00 2.37 3.28
N GLU A 114 15.69 1.08 3.23
CA GLU A 114 14.39 0.59 2.85
C GLU A 114 13.58 0.16 4.08
N VAL A 115 12.33 0.61 4.16
CA VAL A 115 11.39 0.28 5.22
C VAL A 115 10.19 -0.42 4.58
N ASP A 116 9.98 -1.69 4.92
CA ASP A 116 8.78 -2.42 4.50
C ASP A 116 7.62 -2.04 5.43
N ILE A 117 6.61 -1.36 4.87
CA ILE A 117 5.47 -0.85 5.65
C ILE A 117 4.51 -1.93 6.11
N ASP A 118 4.60 -3.15 5.56
CA ASP A 118 3.73 -4.26 5.94
C ASP A 118 4.24 -4.99 7.20
N VAL A 119 5.54 -4.87 7.50
CA VAL A 119 6.16 -5.60 8.63
C VAL A 119 6.83 -4.69 9.66
N THR A 120 7.14 -3.44 9.28
CA THR A 120 7.78 -2.49 10.21
C THR A 120 6.73 -1.75 11.04
N PRO A 121 6.75 -1.89 12.37
CA PRO A 121 5.80 -1.22 13.24
C PRO A 121 5.75 0.28 13.02
N GLY A 122 4.54 0.84 12.87
CA GLY A 122 4.30 2.28 12.68
C GLY A 122 4.61 2.83 11.29
N ALA A 123 5.28 2.06 10.43
CA ALA A 123 5.67 2.54 9.10
C ALA A 123 4.46 2.82 8.20
N ALA A 124 3.43 1.95 8.23
CA ALA A 124 2.20 2.17 7.50
C ALA A 124 1.48 3.45 7.94
N ASP A 125 1.42 3.70 9.26
CA ASP A 125 0.79 4.90 9.81
C ASP A 125 1.58 6.16 9.47
N GLN A 126 2.89 6.07 9.41
CA GLN A 126 3.73 7.16 8.95
C GLN A 126 3.44 7.52 7.48
N VAL A 127 3.34 6.53 6.62
CA VAL A 127 2.97 6.74 5.20
C VAL A 127 1.56 7.30 5.07
N LYS A 128 0.58 6.81 5.84
CA LYS A 128 -0.79 7.37 5.86
C LYS A 128 -0.80 8.85 6.23
N LYS A 129 0.03 9.29 7.19
CA LYS A 129 0.15 10.70 7.57
C LYS A 129 0.64 11.57 6.40
N TRP A 130 1.58 11.08 5.61
CA TRP A 130 2.13 11.79 4.46
C TRP A 130 1.21 11.79 3.24
N ALA A 131 0.45 10.71 3.06
CA ALA A 131 -0.36 10.44 1.88
C ALA A 131 -1.87 10.61 2.12
N ASN A 132 -2.27 11.56 2.96
CA ASN A 132 -3.67 11.90 3.24
C ASN A 132 -4.55 10.70 3.62
N GLY A 133 -4.01 9.81 4.46
CA GLY A 133 -4.71 8.62 4.95
C GLY A 133 -4.54 7.37 4.08
N THR A 134 -3.84 7.47 2.95
CA THR A 134 -3.61 6.31 2.06
C THR A 134 -2.25 5.65 2.31
N ARG A 135 -2.15 4.33 2.06
CA ARG A 135 -0.90 3.56 2.14
C ARG A 135 -0.16 3.62 0.80
N THR A 136 0.19 4.83 0.36
CA THR A 136 0.85 5.02 -0.95
C THR A 136 2.32 4.63 -0.91
N THR A 137 2.72 3.70 -1.77
CA THR A 137 4.12 3.27 -1.91
C THR A 137 4.61 3.35 -3.37
N PRO A 138 5.88 3.70 -3.59
CA PRO A 138 6.84 4.14 -2.58
C PRO A 138 6.52 5.53 -2.03
N SER A 139 6.90 5.78 -0.78
CA SER A 139 7.00 7.12 -0.20
C SER A 139 8.41 7.30 0.33
N PHE A 140 8.89 8.54 0.34
CA PHE A 140 10.28 8.83 0.70
C PHE A 140 10.36 9.90 1.76
N ASP A 141 11.33 9.76 2.65
CA ASP A 141 11.87 10.82 3.49
C ASP A 141 13.33 11.04 3.07
N ILE A 142 13.60 12.18 2.47
CA ILE A 142 14.94 12.56 2.01
C ILE A 142 15.37 13.77 2.83
N GLU A 143 16.10 13.52 3.91
CA GLU A 143 16.53 14.55 4.86
C GLU A 143 15.38 15.49 5.27
N GLY A 144 14.21 14.93 5.59
CA GLY A 144 13.00 15.66 5.98
C GLY A 144 12.14 16.14 4.81
N THR A 145 12.55 15.95 3.56
CA THR A 145 11.72 16.22 2.39
C THR A 145 10.87 14.99 2.06
N ILE A 146 9.57 15.13 2.23
CA ILE A 146 8.63 14.02 2.01
C ILE A 146 8.13 14.01 0.56
N LEU A 147 8.27 12.86 -0.09
CA LEU A 147 7.72 12.62 -1.43
C LEU A 147 6.80 11.39 -1.40
N VAL A 148 5.61 11.52 -1.97
CA VAL A 148 4.62 10.44 -2.08
C VAL A 148 4.51 10.00 -3.53
N GLY A 149 4.72 8.70 -3.78
CA GLY A 149 4.85 8.15 -5.11
C GLY A 149 6.25 8.34 -5.71
N PHE A 150 6.54 7.60 -6.80
CA PHE A 150 7.83 7.70 -7.47
C PHE A 150 7.75 8.60 -8.70
N ASP A 151 8.23 9.81 -8.54
CA ASP A 151 8.52 10.77 -9.62
C ASP A 151 10.03 10.96 -9.67
N GLU A 152 10.66 10.48 -10.74
CA GLU A 152 12.11 10.47 -10.92
C GLU A 152 12.72 11.87 -10.79
N LYS A 153 12.10 12.88 -11.41
CA LYS A 153 12.59 14.26 -11.38
C LYS A 153 12.55 14.86 -9.97
N LYS A 154 11.49 14.58 -9.22
CA LYS A 154 11.35 15.07 -7.84
C LYS A 154 12.33 14.39 -6.91
N VAL A 155 12.51 13.07 -7.05
CA VAL A 155 13.47 12.31 -6.26
C VAL A 155 14.89 12.77 -6.57
N GLU A 156 15.25 12.93 -7.85
CA GLU A 156 16.55 13.44 -8.27
C GLU A 156 16.83 14.83 -7.69
N ALA A 157 15.87 15.74 -7.78
CA ALA A 157 16.01 17.10 -7.24
C ALA A 157 16.24 17.09 -5.74
N ALA A 158 15.46 16.31 -4.99
CA ALA A 158 15.59 16.21 -3.53
C ALA A 158 16.93 15.60 -3.12
N VAL A 159 17.39 14.54 -3.80
CA VAL A 159 18.69 13.91 -3.54
C VAL A 159 19.83 14.90 -3.81
N LYS A 160 19.82 15.60 -4.94
CA LYS A 160 20.85 16.60 -5.26
C LYS A 160 20.88 17.75 -4.27
N GLU A 161 19.72 18.24 -3.84
CA GLU A 161 19.64 19.35 -2.88
C GLU A 161 20.13 18.98 -1.48
N LYS A 162 19.80 17.76 -1.02
CA LYS A 162 19.96 17.36 0.38
C LYS A 162 21.16 16.47 0.67
N ILE A 163 21.57 15.65 -0.29
CA ILE A 163 22.60 14.62 -0.08
C ILE A 163 23.94 14.99 -0.72
N THR A 164 23.93 15.75 -1.83
CA THR A 164 25.14 16.08 -2.61
C THR A 164 25.79 17.42 -2.16
N LYS A 165 25.71 17.74 -0.89
CA LYS A 165 26.42 18.91 -0.32
C LYS A 165 27.79 18.54 0.18
#